data_e344c6b54a6e166b576551662638d40b
#
_entry.id   e344c6b54a6e166b576551662638d40b
#
_cell.length_a   1.000
_cell.length_b   1.000
_cell.length_c   1.000
_cell.angle_alpha   90.00
_cell.angle_beta   90.00
_cell.angle_gamma   90.00
#
_symmetry.space_group_name_H-M   'P 1'
#
loop_
_entity.id
_entity.type
_entity.pdbx_description
1 polymer ?
#
loop_
_entity_poly.entity_id
_entity_poly.type
_entity_poly.pdbx_seq_one_letter_code
_entity_poly.pdbx_strand_id
1 'polypeptide(L)' 'MPVVTDLNGILAPGMLVRHPEYPEWGLGQVQSNIGGMITVNFREEGKKVIDGARIALLPVFDP' A
#
# COMPACT_ATOMS: atom_id res chain seq x y z
N MET A 1 -11.15 6.97 -23.51
CA MET A 1 -10.36 6.06 -22.74
C MET A 1 -10.48 6.34 -21.26
N PRO A 2 -10.84 5.38 -20.50
CA PRO A 2 -10.96 5.60 -19.06
C PRO A 2 -9.60 5.86 -18.44
N VAL A 3 -9.59 6.76 -17.51
CA VAL A 3 -8.41 6.99 -16.71
C VAL A 3 -8.43 5.97 -15.59
N VAL A 4 -7.46 5.12 -15.59
CA VAL A 4 -7.33 4.17 -14.49
C VAL A 4 -6.52 4.86 -13.42
N THR A 5 -7.17 5.04 -12.28
CA THR A 5 -6.52 5.70 -11.16
C THR A 5 -6.22 4.69 -10.07
N ASP A 6 -5.99 3.45 -10.44
CA ASP A 6 -5.61 2.42 -9.48
C ASP A 6 -4.17 2.64 -9.08
N LEU A 7 -3.98 3.44 -8.05
CA LEU A 7 -2.63 3.74 -7.55
C LEU A 7 -1.96 2.51 -6.99
N ASN A 8 -2.73 1.49 -6.60
CA ASN A 8 -2.13 0.25 -6.11
C ASN A 8 -1.33 -0.44 -7.20
N GLY A 9 -1.69 -0.23 -8.47
CA GLY A 9 -0.98 -0.86 -9.58
C GLY A 9 0.45 -0.37 -9.75
N ILE A 10 0.77 0.81 -9.22
CA ILE A 10 2.11 1.36 -9.35
C ILE A 10 2.95 1.14 -8.10
N LEU A 11 2.39 0.55 -7.06
CA LEU A 11 3.14 0.31 -5.83
C LEU A 11 4.16 -0.78 -6.07
N ALA A 12 5.40 -0.45 -5.79
CA ALA A 12 6.54 -1.34 -6.00
C ALA A 12 7.28 -1.55 -4.69
N PRO A 13 8.04 -2.65 -4.57
CA PRO A 13 8.82 -2.88 -3.36
C PRO A 13 9.71 -1.69 -3.04
N GLY A 14 9.72 -1.34 -1.76
CA GLY A 14 10.47 -0.20 -1.26
C GLY A 14 9.65 1.07 -1.13
N MET A 15 8.51 1.18 -1.81
CA MET A 15 7.67 2.36 -1.70
C MET A 15 7.01 2.43 -0.34
N LEU A 16 6.76 3.67 0.12
CA LEU A 16 6.16 3.92 1.40
C LEU A 16 4.69 4.25 1.23
N VAL A 17 3.86 3.72 2.14
CA VAL A 17 2.42 3.89 2.07
C VAL A 17 1.85 4.04 3.49
N ARG A 18 0.60 4.49 3.55
CA ARG A 18 -0.21 4.44 4.78
C ARG A 18 -1.52 3.75 4.46
N HIS A 19 -2.07 3.09 5.46
CA HIS A 19 -3.39 2.46 5.33
C HIS A 19 -4.45 3.52 5.60
N PRO A 20 -5.40 3.72 4.67
CA PRO A 20 -6.38 4.80 4.82
C PRO A 20 -7.34 4.60 6.00
N GLU A 21 -7.61 3.34 6.37
CA GLU A 21 -8.56 3.03 7.45
C GLU A 21 -7.88 2.78 8.78
N TYR A 22 -6.57 2.54 8.75
CA TYR A 22 -5.81 2.24 9.97
C TYR A 22 -4.56 3.10 10.03
N PRO A 23 -4.73 4.42 10.18
CA PRO A 23 -3.56 5.31 10.25
C PRO A 23 -2.66 5.01 11.44
N GLU A 24 -3.21 4.38 12.47
CA GLU A 24 -2.43 3.99 13.64
C GLU A 24 -1.41 2.88 13.34
N TRP A 25 -1.54 2.20 12.20
CA TRP A 25 -0.53 1.21 11.82
C TRP A 25 0.79 1.87 11.44
N GLY A 26 0.76 3.18 11.20
CA GLY A 26 1.95 3.94 10.89
C GLY A 26 2.39 3.78 9.45
N LEU A 27 3.61 4.24 9.19
CA LEU A 27 4.20 4.17 7.87
C LEU A 27 4.48 2.72 7.51
N GLY A 28 4.10 2.33 6.29
CA GLY A 28 4.33 0.99 5.78
C GLY A 28 5.28 1.00 4.61
N GLN A 29 6.03 -0.08 4.44
CA GLN A 29 6.89 -0.26 3.29
C GLN A 29 6.41 -1.45 2.49
N VAL A 30 6.17 -1.22 1.20
CA VAL A 30 5.72 -2.28 0.30
C VAL A 30 6.84 -3.28 0.10
N GLN A 31 6.52 -4.55 0.25
CA GLN A 31 7.48 -5.64 0.06
C GLN A 31 7.22 -6.40 -1.23
N SER A 32 5.96 -6.53 -1.61
CA SER A 32 5.59 -7.16 -2.87
C SER A 32 4.22 -6.68 -3.30
N ASN A 33 3.95 -6.79 -4.60
CA ASN A 33 2.66 -6.45 -5.18
C ASN A 33 2.42 -7.44 -6.31
N ILE A 34 1.72 -8.52 -6.01
CA ILE A 34 1.56 -9.64 -6.93
C ILE A 34 0.07 -9.96 -7.03
N GLY A 35 -0.46 -9.92 -8.27
CA GLY A 35 -1.84 -10.28 -8.51
C GLY A 35 -2.83 -9.45 -7.71
N GLY A 36 -2.49 -8.20 -7.44
CA GLY A 36 -3.35 -7.32 -6.67
C GLY A 36 -3.22 -7.46 -5.17
N MET A 37 -2.44 -8.42 -4.69
CA MET A 37 -2.18 -8.59 -3.26
C MET A 37 -0.87 -7.90 -2.92
N ILE A 38 -0.94 -6.97 -1.99
CA ILE A 38 0.19 -6.09 -1.65
C ILE A 38 0.65 -6.42 -0.24
N THR A 39 1.86 -6.91 -0.13
CA THR A 39 2.45 -7.18 1.19
C THR A 39 3.15 -5.91 1.66
N VAL A 40 2.76 -5.44 2.83
CA VAL A 40 3.28 -4.20 3.41
C VAL A 40 3.72 -4.48 4.84
N ASN A 41 4.88 -3.96 5.19
CA ASN A 41 5.35 -4.01 6.58
C ASN A 41 5.09 -2.65 7.22
N PHE A 42 4.09 -2.59 8.09
CA PHE A 42 3.73 -1.36 8.78
C PHE A 42 4.54 -1.23 10.06
N ARG A 43 4.98 -0.01 10.34
CA ARG A 43 5.88 0.25 11.46
C ARG A 43 5.30 -0.20 12.79
N GLU A 44 4.00 0.05 13.02
CA GLU A 44 3.36 -0.24 14.29
C GLU A 44 2.58 -1.55 14.30
N GLU A 45 2.25 -2.08 13.12
CA GLU A 45 1.40 -3.28 13.03
C GLU A 45 2.14 -4.49 12.52
N GLY A 46 3.25 -4.29 11.81
CA GLY A 46 3.99 -5.39 11.22
C GLY A 46 3.51 -5.73 9.82
N LYS A 47 3.80 -6.94 9.40
CA LYS A 47 3.51 -7.36 8.02
C LYS A 47 2.04 -7.67 7.84
N LYS A 48 1.45 -7.10 6.80
CA LYS A 48 0.07 -7.32 6.41
C LYS A 48 -0.02 -7.55 4.92
N VAL A 49 -0.97 -8.38 4.49
CA VAL A 49 -1.27 -8.55 3.07
C VAL A 49 -2.56 -7.79 2.81
N ILE A 50 -2.47 -6.83 1.89
CA ILE A 50 -3.58 -5.92 1.58
C ILE A 50 -4.16 -6.31 0.23
N ASP A 51 -5.49 -6.48 0.19
CA ASP A 51 -6.20 -6.72 -1.07
C ASP A 51 -6.38 -5.38 -1.78
N GLY A 52 -5.59 -5.16 -2.82
CA GLY A 52 -5.59 -3.90 -3.56
C GLY A 52 -6.88 -3.62 -4.30
N ALA A 53 -7.75 -4.62 -4.47
CA ALA A 53 -9.05 -4.40 -5.08
C ALA A 53 -10.03 -3.75 -4.11
N ARG A 54 -9.75 -3.83 -2.82
CA ARG A 54 -10.63 -3.31 -1.77
C ARG A 54 -10.09 -2.08 -1.08
N ILE A 55 -8.77 -2.00 -0.96
CA ILE A 55 -8.11 -0.95 -0.19
C ILE A 55 -7.17 -0.18 -1.11
N ALA A 56 -7.34 1.13 -1.16
CA ALA A 56 -6.43 2.01 -1.89
C ALA A 56 -5.42 2.57 -0.90
N LEU A 57 -4.23 1.97 -0.87
CA LEU A 57 -3.16 2.45 -0.01
C LEU A 57 -2.73 3.85 -0.46
N LEU A 58 -2.32 4.67 0.50
CA LEU A 58 -1.94 6.05 0.26
C LEU A 58 -0.42 6.14 0.11
N PRO A 59 0.08 6.40 -1.11
CA PRO A 59 1.53 6.53 -1.29
C PRO A 59 2.07 7.73 -0.52
N VAL A 60 3.26 7.55 0.06
CA VAL A 60 3.96 8.62 0.78
C VAL A 60 5.28 8.85 0.05
N PHE A 61 5.40 10.02 -0.56
CA PHE A 61 6.57 10.33 -1.39
C PHE A 61 7.64 11.12 -0.65
N ASP A 62 7.27 11.71 0.47
CA ASP A 62 8.18 12.56 1.24
C ASP A 62 7.88 12.36 2.72
N PRO A 63 8.30 11.24 3.28
CA PRO A 63 7.99 10.92 4.67
C PRO A 63 8.72 11.79 5.68
#